data_8607a53c287760c0623a3f093ff6a7ab
#
_entry.id   8607a53c287760c0623a3f093ff6a7ab
#
_cell.length_a   1.000
_cell.length_b   1.000
_cell.length_c   1.000
_cell.angle_alpha   90.00
_cell.angle_beta   90.00
_cell.angle_gamma   90.00
#
_symmetry.space_group_name_H-M   'P 1'
#
loop_
_entity.id
_entity.type
_entity.pdbx_description
1 polymer ?
#
loop_
_entity_poly.entity_id
_entity_poly.type
_entity_poly.pdbx_seq_one_letter_code
_entity_poly.pdbx_strand_id
1 'polypeptide(L)' 'MNKQTRFQITLIAKKNALESIIEDTVNHINDKNYPATKDFFIEQKVRYEAKLELVNEIIEDYLNN' A
#
# COMPACT_ATOMS: atom_id res chain seq x y z
N MET A 1 2.12 15.04 22.04
CA MET A 1 1.34 14.18 21.14
C MET A 1 0.97 12.91 21.89
N ASN A 2 -0.32 12.55 21.96
CA ASN A 2 -0.74 11.35 22.66
C ASN A 2 -0.56 10.11 21.79
N LYS A 3 -0.74 8.92 22.40
CA LYS A 3 -0.53 7.64 21.68
C LYS A 3 -1.48 7.47 20.51
N GLN A 4 -2.72 7.96 20.64
CA GLN A 4 -3.72 7.84 19.56
C GLN A 4 -3.31 8.66 18.34
N THR A 5 -2.81 9.86 18.53
CA THR A 5 -2.36 10.72 17.44
C THR A 5 -1.16 10.11 16.74
N ARG A 6 -0.20 9.55 17.50
CA ARG A 6 0.96 8.84 16.93
C ARG A 6 0.52 7.65 16.11
N PHE A 7 -0.44 6.88 16.60
CA PHE A 7 -0.96 5.70 15.90
C PHE A 7 -1.60 6.10 14.58
N GLN A 8 -2.41 7.15 14.57
CA GLN A 8 -3.02 7.67 13.35
C GLN A 8 -1.98 8.11 12.34
N ILE A 9 -0.97 8.86 12.78
CA ILE A 9 0.10 9.33 11.90
C ILE A 9 0.84 8.13 11.30
N THR A 10 1.15 7.12 12.11
CA THR A 10 1.83 5.91 11.66
C THR A 10 1.00 5.16 10.61
N LEU A 11 -0.30 5.01 10.82
CA LEU A 11 -1.19 4.35 9.87
C LEU A 11 -1.26 5.10 8.54
N ILE A 12 -1.38 6.43 8.60
CA ILE A 12 -1.44 7.26 7.40
C ILE A 12 -0.11 7.18 6.64
N ALA A 13 1.02 7.19 7.35
CA ALA A 13 2.33 7.05 6.73
C ALA A 13 2.46 5.69 6.03
N LYS A 14 1.99 4.61 6.66
CA LYS A 14 2.00 3.28 6.03
C LYS A 14 1.11 3.23 4.80
N LYS A 15 -0.08 3.83 4.88
CA LYS A 15 -0.98 3.91 3.74
C LYS A 15 -0.30 4.61 2.56
N ASN A 16 0.30 5.76 2.81
CA ASN A 16 0.96 6.55 1.77
C ASN A 16 2.14 5.79 1.16
N ALA A 17 2.92 5.10 1.99
CA ALA A 17 4.03 4.28 1.53
C ALA A 17 3.55 3.12 0.65
N LEU A 18 2.48 2.44 1.04
CA LEU A 18 1.91 1.35 0.25
C LEU A 18 1.35 1.83 -1.08
N GLU A 19 0.67 2.97 -1.09
CA GLU A 19 0.16 3.56 -2.33
C GLU A 19 1.31 3.89 -3.29
N SER A 20 2.40 4.43 -2.78
CA SER A 20 3.58 4.74 -3.58
C SER A 20 4.23 3.48 -4.15
N ILE A 21 4.36 2.43 -3.34
CA ILE A 21 4.90 1.14 -3.78
C ILE A 21 4.02 0.52 -4.87
N ILE A 22 2.71 0.59 -4.71
CA ILE A 22 1.75 0.06 -5.70
C ILE A 22 1.90 0.82 -7.02
N GLU A 23 2.01 2.14 -6.96
CA GLU A 23 2.20 2.96 -8.16
C GLU A 23 3.48 2.57 -8.88
N ASP A 24 4.59 2.44 -8.16
CA ASP A 24 5.87 2.00 -8.74
C ASP A 24 5.75 0.62 -9.36
N THR A 25 5.04 -0.29 -8.69
CA THR A 25 4.82 -1.66 -9.17
C THR A 25 4.02 -1.65 -10.47
N VAL A 26 2.96 -0.83 -10.54
CA VAL A 26 2.17 -0.69 -11.77
C VAL A 26 3.04 -0.16 -12.92
N ASN A 27 3.93 0.78 -12.62
CA ASN A 27 4.85 1.30 -13.64
C ASN A 27 5.77 0.21 -14.18
N HIS A 28 6.26 -0.69 -13.31
CA HIS A 28 7.06 -1.83 -13.76
C HIS A 28 6.24 -2.83 -14.60
N ILE A 29 4.99 -3.10 -14.21
CA ILE A 29 4.10 -3.99 -14.97
C ILE A 29 3.90 -3.45 -16.39
N ASN A 30 3.77 -2.13 -16.53
CA ASN A 30 3.52 -1.48 -17.80
C ASN A 30 4.79 -1.22 -18.62
N ASP A 31 5.97 -1.56 -18.06
CA ASP A 31 7.25 -1.35 -18.75
C ASP A 31 7.44 -2.43 -19.82
N LYS A 32 7.46 -2.02 -21.08
CA LYS A 32 7.61 -2.91 -22.22
C LYS A 32 9.02 -3.50 -22.34
N ASN A 33 10.00 -2.92 -21.65
CA ASN A 33 11.39 -3.36 -21.73
C ASN A 33 11.69 -4.60 -20.89
N TYR A 34 10.80 -4.95 -19.96
CA TYR A 34 11.03 -6.04 -19.00
C TYR A 34 9.84 -7.00 -18.92
N PRO A 35 9.43 -7.62 -20.05
CA PRO A 35 8.24 -8.49 -20.03
C PRO A 35 8.43 -9.75 -19.18
N ALA A 36 9.67 -10.22 -19.01
CA ALA A 36 9.95 -11.43 -18.25
C ALA A 36 9.68 -11.29 -16.75
N THR A 37 9.67 -10.06 -16.23
CA THR A 37 9.44 -9.80 -14.82
C THR A 37 8.00 -9.38 -14.50
N LYS A 38 7.15 -9.31 -15.51
CA LYS A 38 5.79 -8.83 -15.39
C LYS A 38 4.98 -9.63 -14.37
N ASP A 39 5.05 -10.96 -14.45
CA ASP A 39 4.28 -11.84 -13.56
C ASP A 39 4.69 -11.66 -12.10
N PHE A 40 5.99 -11.47 -11.85
CA PHE A 40 6.49 -11.18 -10.52
C PHE A 40 5.86 -9.90 -9.95
N PHE A 41 5.84 -8.84 -10.75
CA PHE A 41 5.30 -7.56 -10.29
C PHE A 41 3.77 -7.58 -10.14
N ILE A 42 3.07 -8.35 -10.97
CA ILE A 42 1.62 -8.56 -10.79
C ILE A 42 1.34 -9.22 -9.44
N GLU A 43 2.11 -10.25 -9.08
CA GLU A 43 1.98 -10.91 -7.79
C GLU A 43 2.28 -9.95 -6.63
N GLN A 44 3.33 -9.15 -6.75
CA GLN A 44 3.65 -8.16 -5.73
C GLN A 44 2.55 -7.12 -5.58
N LYS A 45 1.98 -6.65 -6.68
CA LYS A 45 0.86 -5.72 -6.66
C LYS A 45 -0.30 -6.26 -5.85
N VAL A 46 -0.69 -7.51 -6.09
CA VAL A 46 -1.80 -8.15 -5.36
C VAL A 46 -1.50 -8.17 -3.85
N ARG A 47 -0.28 -8.50 -3.47
CA ARG A 47 0.14 -8.55 -2.07
C ARG A 47 0.08 -7.16 -1.41
N TYR A 48 0.58 -6.14 -2.11
CA TYR A 48 0.57 -4.77 -1.57
C TYR A 48 -0.84 -4.20 -1.49
N GLU A 49 -1.69 -4.52 -2.46
CA GLU A 49 -3.10 -4.12 -2.42
C GLU A 49 -3.83 -4.75 -1.23
N ALA A 50 -3.54 -6.01 -0.91
CA ALA A 50 -4.12 -6.67 0.25
C ALA A 50 -3.66 -6.00 1.55
N LYS A 51 -2.38 -5.62 1.65
CA LYS A 51 -1.86 -4.89 2.80
C LYS A 51 -2.49 -3.51 2.94
N LEU A 52 -2.66 -2.82 1.82
CA LEU A 52 -3.29 -1.50 1.81
C LEU A 52 -4.76 -1.60 2.25
N GLU A 53 -5.48 -2.60 1.78
CA GLU A 53 -6.86 -2.83 2.19
C GLU A 53 -6.96 -3.01 3.69
N LEU A 54 -6.07 -3.81 4.28
CA LEU A 54 -6.04 -4.03 5.72
C LEU A 54 -5.75 -2.73 6.49
N VAL A 55 -4.77 -1.96 6.01
CA VAL A 55 -4.44 -0.67 6.64
C VAL A 55 -5.63 0.29 6.57
N ASN A 56 -6.31 0.35 5.42
CA ASN A 56 -7.49 1.19 5.27
C ASN A 56 -8.62 0.75 6.19
N GLU A 57 -8.82 -0.55 6.38
CA GLU A 57 -9.82 -1.07 7.32
C GLU A 57 -9.50 -0.62 8.76
N ILE A 58 -8.24 -0.70 9.15
CA ILE A 58 -7.81 -0.27 10.49
C ILE A 58 -8.05 1.24 10.67
N ILE A 59 -7.69 2.03 9.68
CA ILE A 59 -7.90 3.48 9.72
C ILE A 59 -9.39 3.79 9.85
N GLU A 60 -10.21 3.13 9.05
CA GLU A 60 -11.67 3.35 9.04
C GLU A 60 -12.27 2.97 10.39
N ASP A 61 -11.92 1.81 10.93
CA ASP A 61 -12.40 1.37 12.24
C ASP A 61 -11.99 2.34 13.34
N TYR A 62 -10.76 2.82 13.26
CA TYR A 62 -10.22 3.75 14.25
C TYR A 62 -10.94 5.10 14.21
N LEU A 63 -11.21 5.61 13.02
CA LEU A 63 -11.87 6.90 12.86
C LEU A 63 -13.37 6.86 13.20
N ASN A 64 -14.01 5.71 13.03
CA ASN A 64 -15.45 5.53 13.27
C ASN A 64 -15.78 5.15 14.72
N ASN A 65 -14.78 4.95 15.54
CA ASN A 65 -14.95 4.73 16.97
C ASN A 65 -14.60 5.99 17.75
#